data_eb452cc2baf6f9608975d263b575b543
#
_entry.id   eb452cc2baf6f9608975d263b575b543
#
_cell.length_a   1.000
_cell.length_b   1.000
_cell.length_c   1.000
_cell.angle_alpha   90.00
_cell.angle_beta   90.00
_cell.angle_gamma   90.00
#
_symmetry.space_group_name_H-M   'P 1'
#
loop_
_entity.id
_entity.type
_entity.pdbx_description
1 polymer ?
#
loop_
_entity_poly.entity_id
_entity_poly.type
_entity_poly.pdbx_seq_one_letter_code
_entity_poly.pdbx_strand_id
1 'polypeptide(L)'
;MNFLVLTTLPHFISIFPIFPTTNPDLVLYIIIILTSSIFSVLYHSIQEKSIFYKLISLLDYALAFIWFLYDVYLGHIISIKTMITFIFYNLISYIIHQRCQTGIRHCIWHLINAYKCFYVSEMIRKSIIYF
;
A
#
# COMPACT_ATOMS: atom_id res chain seq x y z
N MET A 1 18.36 -0.19 -14.36
CA MET A 1 17.10 0.12 -13.65
C MET A 1 17.24 -0.46 -12.24
N ASN A 2 16.90 0.33 -11.20
CA ASN A 2 17.03 -0.13 -9.82
C ASN A 2 16.00 -1.25 -9.56
N PHE A 3 16.46 -2.40 -9.06
CA PHE A 3 15.61 -3.58 -8.83
C PHE A 3 14.51 -3.30 -7.80
N LEU A 4 14.78 -2.42 -6.83
CA LEU A 4 13.78 -1.96 -5.85
C LEU A 4 12.61 -1.23 -6.52
N VAL A 5 12.88 -0.36 -7.49
CA VAL A 5 11.83 0.34 -8.26
C VAL A 5 10.91 -0.65 -8.97
N LEU A 6 11.47 -1.69 -9.59
CA LEU A 6 10.68 -2.72 -10.26
C LEU A 6 9.73 -3.47 -9.32
N THR A 7 10.20 -3.74 -8.10
CA THR A 7 9.40 -4.49 -7.12
C THR A 7 8.34 -3.65 -6.40
N THR A 8 8.39 -2.30 -6.53
CA THR A 8 7.31 -1.43 -6.05
C THR A 8 6.15 -1.31 -7.03
N LEU A 9 6.39 -1.49 -8.35
CA LEU A 9 5.35 -1.38 -9.38
C LEU A 9 4.13 -2.29 -9.16
N PRO A 10 4.25 -3.53 -8.64
CA PRO A 10 3.11 -4.39 -8.37
C PRO A 10 2.06 -3.80 -7.41
N HIS A 11 2.38 -2.75 -6.62
CA HIS A 11 1.40 -2.08 -5.78
C HIS A 11 0.25 -1.46 -6.60
N PHE A 12 0.51 -1.02 -7.83
CA PHE A 12 -0.52 -0.51 -8.74
C PHE A 12 -1.58 -1.56 -9.10
N ILE A 13 -1.23 -2.84 -9.02
CA ILE A 13 -2.16 -3.96 -9.30
C ILE A 13 -3.31 -3.99 -8.29
N SER A 14 -3.10 -3.48 -7.06
CA SER A 14 -4.15 -3.43 -6.04
C SER A 14 -5.35 -2.54 -6.40
N ILE A 15 -5.24 -1.69 -7.43
CA ILE A 15 -6.34 -0.87 -7.92
C ILE A 15 -7.34 -1.69 -8.74
N PHE A 16 -6.88 -2.71 -9.48
CA PHE A 16 -7.73 -3.45 -10.42
C PHE A 16 -9.02 -4.01 -9.81
N PRO A 17 -9.02 -4.59 -8.59
CA PRO A 17 -10.25 -5.12 -8.03
C PRO A 17 -11.36 -4.09 -7.82
N ILE A 18 -10.99 -2.84 -7.56
CA ILE A 18 -11.92 -1.76 -7.20
C ILE A 18 -12.19 -0.78 -8.35
N PHE A 19 -11.52 -0.94 -9.49
CA PHE A 19 -11.69 -0.11 -10.68
C PHE A 19 -12.52 -0.82 -11.75
N PRO A 20 -13.41 -0.12 -12.47
CA PRO A 20 -13.84 1.27 -12.25
C PRO A 20 -14.88 1.40 -11.12
N THR A 21 -14.89 2.53 -10.43
CA THR A 21 -15.85 2.82 -9.36
C THR A 21 -16.30 4.27 -9.39
N THR A 22 -17.56 4.51 -9.00
CA THR A 22 -18.12 5.85 -8.76
C THR A 22 -18.31 6.13 -7.26
N ASN A 23 -18.05 5.14 -6.40
CA ASN A 23 -18.13 5.30 -4.94
C ASN A 23 -17.02 6.25 -4.46
N PRO A 24 -17.35 7.39 -3.78
CA PRO A 24 -16.37 8.39 -3.38
C PRO A 24 -15.25 7.83 -2.49
N ASP A 25 -15.59 6.92 -1.57
CA ASP A 25 -14.60 6.31 -0.67
C ASP A 25 -13.61 5.44 -1.45
N LEU A 26 -14.07 4.71 -2.45
CA LEU A 26 -13.20 3.91 -3.31
C LEU A 26 -12.36 4.77 -4.25
N VAL A 27 -12.91 5.88 -4.76
CA VAL A 27 -12.13 6.85 -5.55
C VAL A 27 -11.01 7.42 -4.71
N LEU A 28 -11.30 7.84 -3.47
CA LEU A 28 -10.28 8.33 -2.54
C LEU A 28 -9.24 7.24 -2.23
N TYR A 29 -9.67 6.00 -2.04
CA TYR A 29 -8.77 4.87 -1.81
C TYR A 29 -7.82 4.64 -3.00
N ILE A 30 -8.32 4.70 -4.23
CA ILE A 30 -7.50 4.62 -5.45
C ILE A 30 -6.45 5.75 -5.48
N ILE A 31 -6.84 6.98 -5.14
CA ILE A 31 -5.92 8.13 -5.08
C ILE A 31 -4.81 7.89 -4.05
N ILE A 32 -5.16 7.36 -2.86
CA ILE A 32 -4.19 7.02 -1.81
C ILE A 32 -3.20 5.96 -2.31
N ILE A 33 -3.69 4.87 -2.93
CA ILE A 33 -2.85 3.80 -3.50
C ILE A 33 -1.89 4.37 -4.55
N LEU A 34 -2.40 5.15 -5.51
CA LEU A 34 -1.61 5.75 -6.57
C LEU A 34 -0.52 6.67 -6.01
N THR A 35 -0.91 7.57 -5.13
CA THR A 35 0.01 8.56 -4.56
C THR A 35 1.10 7.87 -3.74
N SER A 36 0.73 6.94 -2.85
CA SER A 36 1.68 6.17 -2.05
C SER A 36 2.65 5.37 -2.92
N SER A 37 2.13 4.68 -3.97
CA SER A 37 2.96 3.90 -4.87
C SER A 37 3.94 4.77 -5.67
N ILE A 38 3.52 5.95 -6.14
CA ILE A 38 4.38 6.91 -6.84
C ILE A 38 5.51 7.39 -5.92
N PHE A 39 5.20 7.79 -4.69
CA PHE A 39 6.23 8.25 -3.74
C PHE A 39 7.18 7.14 -3.33
N SER A 40 6.72 5.89 -3.22
CA SER A 40 7.58 4.73 -2.98
C SER A 40 8.55 4.49 -4.15
N VAL A 41 8.07 4.58 -5.40
CA VAL A 41 8.93 4.52 -6.60
C VAL A 41 9.95 5.66 -6.60
N LEU A 42 9.54 6.89 -6.30
CA LEU A 42 10.43 8.05 -6.21
C LEU A 42 11.50 7.86 -5.13
N TYR A 43 11.11 7.41 -3.93
CA TYR A 43 12.02 7.16 -2.83
C TYR A 43 13.13 6.18 -3.23
N HIS A 44 12.77 5.07 -3.88
CA HIS A 44 13.74 4.07 -4.33
C HIS A 44 14.54 4.48 -5.58
N SER A 45 14.11 5.53 -6.29
CA SER A 45 14.80 6.06 -7.47
C SER A 45 15.84 7.13 -7.14
N ILE A 46 15.67 7.82 -6.01
CA ILE A 46 16.52 8.94 -5.61
C ILE A 46 17.77 8.44 -4.87
N GLN A 47 18.92 9.03 -5.19
CA GLN A 47 20.16 8.74 -4.47
C GLN A 47 20.10 9.31 -3.03
N GLU A 48 20.61 8.55 -2.05
CA GLU A 48 20.65 8.94 -0.63
C GLU A 48 21.36 10.28 -0.36
N LYS A 49 22.27 10.68 -1.25
CA LYS A 49 23.00 11.97 -1.17
C LYS A 49 22.16 13.16 -1.65
N SER A 50 20.98 12.94 -2.25
CA SER A 50 20.12 14.01 -2.71
C SER A 50 19.54 14.81 -1.53
N ILE A 51 19.46 16.13 -1.68
CA ILE A 51 18.83 17.02 -0.70
C ILE A 51 17.34 16.66 -0.48
N PHE A 52 16.69 16.11 -1.50
CA PHE A 52 15.28 15.71 -1.44
C PHE A 52 15.06 14.32 -0.84
N TYR A 53 16.11 13.51 -0.64
CA TYR A 53 15.97 12.13 -0.15
C TYR A 53 15.19 12.04 1.16
N LYS A 54 15.55 12.87 2.15
CA LYS A 54 14.86 12.87 3.46
C LYS A 54 13.38 13.26 3.36
N LEU A 55 13.07 14.24 2.52
CA LEU A 55 11.69 14.70 2.32
C LEU A 55 10.86 13.61 1.63
N ILE A 56 11.37 13.02 0.56
CA ILE A 56 10.67 11.95 -0.17
C ILE A 56 10.49 10.70 0.72
N SER A 57 11.51 10.34 1.50
CA SER A 57 11.41 9.25 2.48
C SER A 57 10.31 9.52 3.51
N LEU A 58 10.23 10.73 4.07
CA LEU A 58 9.20 11.09 5.03
C LEU A 58 7.80 11.02 4.40
N LEU A 59 7.65 11.48 3.16
CA LEU A 59 6.38 11.45 2.43
C LEU A 59 5.97 10.00 2.10
N ASP A 60 6.90 9.14 1.70
CA ASP A 60 6.64 7.72 1.45
C ASP A 60 6.10 7.02 2.72
N TYR A 61 6.75 7.22 3.88
CA TYR A 61 6.27 6.67 5.15
C TYR A 61 4.93 7.25 5.59
N ALA A 62 4.73 8.56 5.43
CA ALA A 62 3.47 9.21 5.81
C ALA A 62 2.30 8.70 4.95
N LEU A 63 2.50 8.55 3.64
CA LEU A 63 1.49 8.03 2.71
C LEU A 63 1.19 6.55 2.97
N ALA A 64 2.21 5.74 3.28
CA ALA A 64 2.00 4.35 3.67
C ALA A 64 1.17 4.24 4.97
N PHE A 65 1.37 5.16 5.93
CA PHE A 65 0.58 5.23 7.15
C PHE A 65 -0.86 5.69 6.87
N ILE A 66 -1.06 6.68 6.01
CA ILE A 66 -2.41 7.10 5.56
C ILE A 66 -3.13 5.95 4.88
N TRP A 67 -2.45 5.19 4.03
CA TRP A 67 -3.02 4.00 3.40
C TRP A 67 -3.46 2.97 4.43
N PHE A 68 -2.62 2.69 5.43
CA PHE A 68 -2.99 1.81 6.55
C PHE A 68 -4.25 2.29 7.28
N LEU A 69 -4.34 3.56 7.63
CA LEU A 69 -5.52 4.12 8.31
C LEU A 69 -6.78 3.98 7.45
N TYR A 70 -6.63 4.13 6.15
CA TYR A 70 -7.77 4.00 5.23
C TYR A 70 -8.19 2.54 5.04
N ASP A 71 -7.26 1.57 5.02
CA ASP A 71 -7.59 0.14 5.09
C ASP A 71 -8.45 -0.15 6.32
N VAL A 72 -8.07 0.37 7.50
CA VAL A 72 -8.79 0.18 8.76
C VAL A 72 -10.18 0.82 8.70
N TYR A 73 -10.29 2.04 8.17
CA TYR A 73 -11.56 2.75 7.98
C TYR A 73 -12.52 1.95 7.08
N LEU A 74 -12.08 1.53 5.90
CA LEU A 74 -12.90 0.72 4.99
C LEU A 74 -13.26 -0.64 5.61
N GLY A 75 -12.33 -1.25 6.33
CA GLY A 75 -12.60 -2.48 7.08
C GLY A 75 -13.69 -2.29 8.13
N HIS A 76 -13.70 -1.15 8.83
CA HIS A 76 -14.73 -0.80 9.83
C HIS A 76 -16.11 -0.63 9.19
N ILE A 77 -16.20 0.05 8.04
CA ILE A 77 -17.47 0.20 7.30
C ILE A 77 -18.05 -1.17 6.92
N ILE A 78 -17.20 -2.12 6.53
CA ILE A 78 -17.64 -3.46 6.14
C ILE A 78 -18.08 -4.28 7.37
N SER A 79 -17.21 -4.43 8.35
CA SER A 79 -17.49 -5.11 9.62
C SER A 79 -16.30 -5.00 10.58
N ILE A 80 -16.57 -5.12 11.89
CA ILE A 80 -15.50 -5.20 12.91
C ILE A 80 -14.52 -6.34 12.63
N LYS A 81 -15.02 -7.49 12.16
CA LYS A 81 -14.17 -8.64 11.79
C LYS A 81 -13.21 -8.28 10.66
N THR A 82 -13.68 -7.59 9.62
CA THR A 82 -12.87 -7.14 8.49
C THR A 82 -11.84 -6.10 8.94
N MET A 83 -12.22 -5.16 9.78
CA MET A 83 -11.32 -4.17 10.36
C MET A 83 -10.16 -4.83 11.10
N ILE A 84 -10.46 -5.80 12.00
CA ILE A 84 -9.43 -6.53 12.75
C ILE A 84 -8.52 -7.30 11.79
N THR A 85 -9.06 -7.91 10.73
CA THR A 85 -8.30 -8.62 9.70
C THR A 85 -7.33 -7.67 8.99
N PHE A 86 -7.76 -6.47 8.62
CA PHE A 86 -6.91 -5.48 7.94
C PHE A 86 -5.83 -4.94 8.86
N ILE A 87 -6.14 -4.68 10.13
CA ILE A 87 -5.13 -4.30 11.13
C ILE A 87 -4.06 -5.40 11.22
N PHE A 88 -4.47 -6.66 11.32
CA PHE A 88 -3.55 -7.80 11.43
C PHE A 88 -2.64 -7.95 10.21
N TYR A 89 -3.17 -7.83 8.98
CA TYR A 89 -2.38 -7.89 7.76
C TYR A 89 -1.36 -6.75 7.68
N ASN A 90 -1.77 -5.53 8.04
CA ASN A 90 -0.87 -4.37 8.03
C ASN A 90 0.22 -4.51 9.11
N LEU A 91 -0.11 -5.01 10.30
CA LEU A 91 0.85 -5.27 11.37
C LEU A 91 1.90 -6.31 10.97
N ILE A 92 1.47 -7.44 10.37
CA ILE A 92 2.38 -8.46 9.85
C ILE A 92 3.30 -7.84 8.77
N SER A 93 2.73 -7.10 7.83
CA SER A 93 3.51 -6.44 6.78
C SER A 93 4.56 -5.50 7.37
N TYR A 94 4.21 -4.73 8.40
CA TYR A 94 5.13 -3.84 9.11
C TYR A 94 6.26 -4.63 9.82
N ILE A 95 5.93 -5.72 10.52
CA ILE A 95 6.94 -6.56 11.19
C ILE A 95 7.92 -7.16 10.18
N ILE A 96 7.42 -7.63 9.03
CA ILE A 96 8.27 -8.15 7.95
C ILE A 96 9.16 -7.03 7.39
N HIS A 97 8.61 -5.83 7.18
CA HIS A 97 9.36 -4.67 6.72
C HIS A 97 10.54 -4.36 7.62
N GLN A 98 10.34 -4.32 8.95
CA GLN A 98 11.42 -4.05 9.92
C GLN A 98 12.58 -5.05 9.83
N ARG A 99 12.31 -6.27 9.36
CA ARG A 99 13.34 -7.32 9.19
C ARG A 99 13.92 -7.40 7.78
N CYS A 100 13.32 -6.70 6.83
CA CYS A 100 13.63 -6.79 5.40
C CYS A 100 14.02 -5.42 4.82
N GLN A 101 14.83 -4.63 5.53
CA GLN A 101 15.11 -3.24 5.13
C GLN A 101 16.12 -3.07 4.00
N THR A 102 16.86 -4.12 3.62
CA THR A 102 17.95 -3.98 2.64
C THR A 102 17.98 -5.10 1.61
N GLY A 103 18.46 -4.76 0.42
CA GLY A 103 18.78 -5.70 -0.66
C GLY A 103 17.58 -6.50 -1.16
N ILE A 104 17.84 -7.75 -1.52
CA ILE A 104 16.83 -8.65 -2.08
C ILE A 104 15.66 -8.93 -1.12
N ARG A 105 15.91 -8.91 0.19
CA ARG A 105 14.87 -9.09 1.20
C ARG A 105 13.84 -7.97 1.13
N HIS A 106 14.28 -6.73 0.91
CA HIS A 106 13.42 -5.57 0.74
C HIS A 106 12.55 -5.69 -0.53
N CYS A 107 13.13 -6.19 -1.61
CA CYS A 107 12.39 -6.49 -2.85
C CYS A 107 11.29 -7.54 -2.63
N ILE A 108 11.59 -8.61 -1.89
CA ILE A 108 10.62 -9.65 -1.55
C ILE A 108 9.49 -9.07 -0.70
N TRP A 109 9.83 -8.19 0.27
CA TRP A 109 8.82 -7.51 1.08
C TRP A 109 7.86 -6.67 0.21
N HIS A 110 8.34 -5.93 -0.79
CA HIS A 110 7.47 -5.19 -1.71
C HIS A 110 6.47 -6.10 -2.42
N LEU A 111 6.89 -7.27 -2.88
CA LEU A 111 6.00 -8.23 -3.55
C LEU A 111 4.94 -8.79 -2.59
N ILE A 112 5.35 -9.14 -1.37
CA ILE A 112 4.43 -9.61 -0.32
C ILE A 112 3.42 -8.51 0.03
N ASN A 113 3.89 -7.27 0.19
CA ASN A 113 3.02 -6.15 0.51
C ASN A 113 2.06 -5.81 -0.65
N ALA A 114 2.52 -5.88 -1.90
CA ALA A 114 1.65 -5.70 -3.06
C ALA A 114 0.55 -6.77 -3.13
N TYR A 115 0.88 -8.03 -2.86
CA TYR A 115 -0.10 -9.11 -2.76
C TYR A 115 -1.12 -8.85 -1.64
N LYS A 116 -0.65 -8.43 -0.46
CA LYS A 116 -1.52 -8.03 0.65
C LYS A 116 -2.50 -6.92 0.22
N CYS A 117 -2.00 -5.86 -0.41
CA CYS A 117 -2.82 -4.73 -0.85
C CYS A 117 -3.86 -5.16 -1.89
N PHE A 118 -3.48 -6.01 -2.85
CA PHE A 118 -4.41 -6.58 -3.81
C PHE A 118 -5.52 -7.38 -3.12
N TYR A 119 -5.16 -8.23 -2.15
CA TYR A 119 -6.12 -9.04 -1.39
C TYR A 119 -7.09 -8.18 -0.57
N VAL A 120 -6.60 -7.11 0.07
CA VAL A 120 -7.45 -6.14 0.79
C VAL A 120 -8.45 -5.50 -0.17
N SER A 121 -7.99 -5.02 -1.34
CA SER A 121 -8.86 -4.43 -2.35
C SER A 121 -9.93 -5.41 -2.86
N GLU A 122 -9.58 -6.69 -3.04
CA GLU A 122 -10.51 -7.74 -3.45
C GLU A 122 -11.57 -8.03 -2.37
N MET A 123 -11.19 -8.00 -1.10
CA MET A 123 -12.14 -8.13 0.02
C MET A 123 -13.11 -6.94 0.05
N ILE A 124 -12.60 -5.73 -0.12
CA ILE A 124 -13.42 -4.50 -0.19
C ILE A 124 -14.42 -4.60 -1.34
N ARG A 125 -13.95 -4.96 -2.55
CA ARG A 125 -14.81 -5.13 -3.73
C ARG A 125 -15.96 -6.10 -3.48
N LYS A 126 -15.64 -7.29 -2.97
CA LYS A 126 -16.63 -8.33 -2.67
C LYS A 126 -17.66 -7.89 -1.65
N SER A 127 -17.26 -7.10 -0.67
CA SER A 127 -18.16 -6.63 0.38
C SER A 127 -19.09 -5.51 -0.09
N ILE A 128 -18.62 -4.61 -0.97
CA ILE A 128 -19.42 -3.46 -1.46
C ILE A 128 -20.45 -3.88 -2.50
N ILE A 129 -20.24 -4.97 -3.23
CA ILE A 129 -21.24 -5.49 -4.19
C ILE A 129 -22.49 -6.01 -3.48
N TYR A 130 -22.43 -6.26 -2.18
CA TYR A 130 -23.56 -6.75 -1.39
C TYR A 130 -24.28 -5.65 -0.56
N PHE A 131 -23.91 -4.39 -0.73
CA PHE A 131 -24.59 -3.19 -0.21
C PHE A 131 -25.08 -2.30 -1.35
#